data_778a027be83d9d2715765db5f99db511
#
_entry.id   778a027be83d9d2715765db5f99db511
#
_cell.length_a   1.000
_cell.length_b   1.000
_cell.length_c   1.000
_cell.angle_alpha   90.00
_cell.angle_beta   90.00
_cell.angle_gamma   90.00
#
_symmetry.space_group_name_H-M   'P 1'
#
loop_
_entity.id
_entity.type
_entity.pdbx_description
1 polymer ?
#
loop_
_entity_poly.entity_id
_entity_poly.type
_entity_poly.pdbx_seq_one_letter_code
_entity_poly.pdbx_strand_id
1 'polypeptide(L)'
;MRYRLIAAIFLALCGSTGLAQPTSTSSGQAYPVKPIRVVVGGSPDAVPRILGQKIVEDWGQQLVVDQRGGAGGTIAAEIVARSAPDGYTLLLVTSTHMMSVNFFKVSYDMVRDFAPITQIASTSFVLAVHPSLPAKSVKELIRLARQKPGALNYGSGGSGSPAHLIGEMFRGDTGVNLVHVPYKTVAEAVTGLMSGQVQMMFVVSTAAVPQIQAGRIRGLGVTSMQRSPVVPDLPTLDELGVRKFEATAWYGFIAPAGTPQAIVTRLHDEVRQVLKLPEITQRLANLGLEPIGSSSQAFGEFIKAELAKWAKIARSSGAKVE
;
A
#
# COMPACT_ATOMS: atom_id res chain seq x y z
N MET A 1 8.04 -63.64 -85.63
CA MET A 1 9.07 -62.65 -85.25
C MET A 1 8.89 -62.38 -83.75
N ARG A 2 9.97 -62.66 -83.04
CA ARG A 2 10.00 -62.77 -81.57
C ARG A 2 10.35 -61.42 -80.94
N TYR A 3 9.57 -60.92 -79.95
CA TYR A 3 10.01 -59.92 -79.03
C TYR A 3 9.85 -60.40 -77.58
N ARG A 4 10.95 -60.39 -76.85
CA ARG A 4 11.09 -60.80 -75.47
C ARG A 4 10.72 -59.60 -74.57
N LEU A 5 9.81 -59.83 -73.65
CA LEU A 5 9.54 -58.91 -72.52
C LEU A 5 10.65 -59.06 -71.47
N ILE A 6 11.28 -57.96 -71.11
CA ILE A 6 12.15 -57.84 -69.91
C ILE A 6 11.29 -57.10 -68.82
N ALA A 7 11.00 -57.84 -67.75
CA ALA A 7 10.37 -57.26 -66.58
C ALA A 7 11.46 -56.63 -65.65
N ALA A 8 11.38 -55.35 -65.44
CA ALA A 8 12.21 -54.67 -64.45
C ALA A 8 11.45 -54.57 -63.11
N ILE A 9 12.00 -55.17 -62.07
CA ILE A 9 11.51 -55.11 -60.69
C ILE A 9 12.04 -53.83 -60.08
N PHE A 10 11.12 -52.89 -59.77
CA PHE A 10 11.43 -51.70 -58.97
C PHE A 10 11.23 -52.06 -57.49
N LEU A 11 12.31 -52.10 -56.72
CA LEU A 11 12.31 -52.21 -55.28
C LEU A 11 12.02 -50.83 -54.69
N ALA A 12 10.82 -50.61 -54.12
CA ALA A 12 10.45 -49.35 -53.43
C ALA A 12 11.05 -49.40 -52.00
N LEU A 13 12.13 -48.63 -51.77
CA LEU A 13 12.59 -48.28 -50.41
C LEU A 13 11.64 -47.23 -49.81
N CYS A 14 10.77 -47.67 -48.91
CA CYS A 14 10.03 -46.74 -48.02
C CYS A 14 10.99 -46.13 -47.01
N GLY A 15 11.51 -44.93 -47.29
CA GLY A 15 12.21 -44.10 -46.33
C GLY A 15 11.15 -43.48 -45.39
N SER A 16 11.12 -43.93 -44.15
CA SER A 16 10.37 -43.29 -43.07
C SER A 16 11.01 -41.94 -42.73
N THR A 17 10.47 -40.84 -43.31
CA THR A 17 10.79 -39.49 -42.85
C THR A 17 10.12 -39.31 -41.51
N GLY A 18 10.88 -39.48 -40.43
CA GLY A 18 10.49 -39.05 -39.09
C GLY A 18 10.30 -37.55 -39.11
N LEU A 19 9.04 -37.10 -39.03
CA LEU A 19 8.70 -35.74 -38.69
C LEU A 19 9.25 -35.46 -37.29
N ALA A 20 10.44 -34.86 -37.23
CA ALA A 20 10.94 -34.26 -36.01
C ALA A 20 9.91 -33.15 -35.63
N GLN A 21 9.05 -33.43 -34.63
CA GLN A 21 8.29 -32.39 -33.98
C GLN A 21 9.29 -31.35 -33.44
N PRO A 22 9.13 -30.09 -33.77
CA PRO A 22 9.91 -29.07 -33.09
C PRO A 22 9.57 -29.18 -31.60
N THR A 23 10.49 -29.71 -30.79
CA THR A 23 10.49 -29.49 -29.36
C THR A 23 10.53 -27.98 -29.18
N SER A 24 9.39 -27.40 -28.81
CA SER A 24 9.33 -26.05 -28.33
C SER A 24 10.13 -25.99 -27.02
N THR A 25 11.46 -25.85 -27.16
CA THR A 25 12.28 -25.26 -26.13
C THR A 25 11.73 -23.86 -25.97
N SER A 26 10.82 -23.68 -25.03
CA SER A 26 10.57 -22.38 -24.47
C SER A 26 11.92 -21.90 -23.94
N SER A 27 12.63 -21.14 -24.77
CA SER A 27 13.72 -20.30 -24.31
C SER A 27 13.13 -19.43 -23.22
N GLY A 28 13.33 -19.82 -21.96
CA GLY A 28 12.92 -19.06 -20.81
C GLY A 28 13.67 -17.73 -20.86
N GLN A 29 13.12 -16.78 -21.60
CA GLN A 29 13.63 -15.42 -21.52
C GLN A 29 13.54 -15.01 -20.05
N ALA A 30 14.71 -14.73 -19.48
CA ALA A 30 14.79 -14.37 -18.06
C ALA A 30 13.94 -13.11 -17.82
N TYR A 31 12.82 -13.27 -17.10
CA TYR A 31 12.00 -12.13 -16.67
C TYR A 31 12.83 -11.21 -15.76
N PRO A 32 12.74 -9.86 -15.87
CA PRO A 32 12.02 -9.08 -16.89
C PRO A 32 12.89 -8.83 -18.15
N VAL A 33 12.24 -8.76 -19.34
CA VAL A 33 12.89 -8.40 -20.61
C VAL A 33 12.41 -7.07 -21.19
N LYS A 34 11.48 -6.42 -20.51
CA LYS A 34 10.91 -5.10 -20.85
C LYS A 34 10.59 -4.34 -19.57
N PRO A 35 10.38 -3.00 -19.62
CA PRO A 35 10.01 -2.22 -18.47
C PRO A 35 8.76 -2.72 -17.76
N ILE A 36 8.75 -2.62 -16.42
CA ILE A 36 7.62 -2.97 -15.57
C ILE A 36 6.84 -1.71 -15.23
N ARG A 37 5.56 -1.68 -15.55
CA ARG A 37 4.64 -0.60 -15.22
C ARG A 37 4.15 -0.74 -13.79
N VAL A 38 4.32 0.29 -12.98
CA VAL A 38 3.77 0.39 -11.61
C VAL A 38 2.66 1.43 -11.61
N VAL A 39 1.42 0.99 -11.51
CA VAL A 39 0.25 1.87 -11.44
C VAL A 39 0.08 2.37 -10.01
N VAL A 40 -0.12 3.69 -9.84
CA VAL A 40 -0.18 4.36 -8.53
C VAL A 40 -1.48 5.15 -8.41
N GLY A 41 -2.24 4.90 -7.35
CA GLY A 41 -3.58 5.44 -7.13
C GLY A 41 -3.64 6.78 -6.40
N GLY A 42 -2.74 7.73 -6.69
CA GLY A 42 -2.74 9.07 -6.05
C GLY A 42 -2.01 9.15 -4.71
N SER A 43 -1.34 8.07 -4.29
CA SER A 43 -0.37 8.12 -3.18
C SER A 43 0.98 8.65 -3.66
N PRO A 44 1.87 9.04 -2.72
CA PRO A 44 3.23 9.43 -3.09
C PRO A 44 3.92 8.33 -3.90
N ASP A 45 4.44 8.69 -5.06
CA ASP A 45 5.15 7.79 -5.97
C ASP A 45 6.66 7.65 -5.65
N ALA A 46 7.09 8.23 -4.56
CA ALA A 46 8.48 8.18 -4.12
C ALA A 46 8.98 6.75 -3.88
N VAL A 47 8.14 5.87 -3.31
CA VAL A 47 8.52 4.49 -3.01
C VAL A 47 8.94 3.71 -4.26
N PRO A 48 8.10 3.57 -5.31
CA PRO A 48 8.50 2.86 -6.52
C PRO A 48 9.65 3.56 -7.27
N ARG A 49 9.80 4.88 -7.18
CA ARG A 49 10.93 5.60 -7.79
C ARG A 49 12.25 5.31 -7.07
N ILE A 50 12.25 5.25 -5.72
CA ILE A 50 13.43 4.90 -4.93
C ILE A 50 13.89 3.48 -5.26
N LEU A 51 12.97 2.51 -5.27
CA LEU A 51 13.29 1.12 -5.60
C LEU A 51 13.71 0.96 -7.06
N GLY A 52 13.01 1.64 -7.98
CA GLY A 52 13.24 1.53 -9.42
C GLY A 52 14.62 1.97 -9.86
N GLN A 53 15.26 2.91 -9.16
CA GLN A 53 16.64 3.32 -9.44
C GLN A 53 17.63 2.16 -9.24
N LYS A 54 17.41 1.32 -8.22
CA LYS A 54 18.27 0.18 -7.95
C LYS A 54 17.91 -1.03 -8.82
N ILE A 55 16.61 -1.29 -8.99
CA ILE A 55 16.13 -2.39 -9.82
C ILE A 55 16.61 -2.27 -11.28
N VAL A 56 16.71 -1.04 -11.82
CA VAL A 56 17.25 -0.85 -13.18
C VAL A 56 18.74 -1.20 -13.27
N GLU A 57 19.52 -0.98 -12.21
CA GLU A 57 20.92 -1.40 -12.18
C GLU A 57 21.06 -2.93 -12.16
N ASP A 58 20.21 -3.62 -11.40
CA ASP A 58 20.29 -5.07 -11.20
C ASP A 58 19.65 -5.84 -12.36
N TRP A 59 18.58 -5.33 -12.96
CA TRP A 59 17.79 -6.02 -13.99
C TRP A 59 17.92 -5.44 -15.40
N GLY A 60 18.51 -4.24 -15.55
CA GLY A 60 18.56 -3.53 -16.83
C GLY A 60 17.17 -3.06 -17.32
N GLN A 61 16.11 -3.20 -16.50
CA GLN A 61 14.73 -2.85 -16.84
C GLN A 61 14.15 -1.85 -15.85
N GLN A 62 13.46 -0.84 -16.36
CA GLN A 62 12.92 0.25 -15.55
C GLN A 62 11.60 -0.12 -14.87
N LEU A 63 11.36 0.40 -13.66
CA LEU A 63 10.02 0.56 -13.11
C LEU A 63 9.43 1.89 -13.60
N VAL A 64 8.43 1.80 -14.46
CA VAL A 64 7.74 2.98 -15.03
C VAL A 64 6.53 3.29 -14.18
N VAL A 65 6.57 4.41 -13.46
CA VAL A 65 5.46 4.87 -12.61
C VAL A 65 4.38 5.50 -13.47
N ASP A 66 3.16 4.97 -13.39
CA ASP A 66 1.97 5.46 -14.06
C ASP A 66 0.94 5.93 -13.01
N GLN A 67 0.78 7.24 -12.90
CA GLN A 67 -0.14 7.88 -11.95
C GLN A 67 -1.58 7.80 -12.47
N ARG A 68 -2.47 7.12 -11.71
CA ARG A 68 -3.91 6.95 -11.98
C ARG A 68 -4.69 7.28 -10.72
N GLY A 69 -4.66 8.55 -10.33
CA GLY A 69 -5.37 9.04 -9.14
C GLY A 69 -6.88 9.00 -9.29
N GLY A 70 -7.57 9.14 -8.15
CA GLY A 70 -9.02 9.23 -8.05
C GLY A 70 -9.64 8.10 -7.22
N ALA A 71 -10.81 8.41 -6.64
CA ALA A 71 -11.63 7.48 -5.84
C ALA A 71 -10.82 6.67 -4.79
N GLY A 72 -9.87 7.31 -4.11
CA GLY A 72 -9.02 6.63 -3.11
C GLY A 72 -8.13 5.52 -3.67
N GLY A 73 -7.76 5.58 -4.95
CA GLY A 73 -6.90 4.61 -5.63
C GLY A 73 -7.65 3.46 -6.32
N THR A 74 -8.97 3.39 -6.20
CA THR A 74 -9.77 2.29 -6.79
C THR A 74 -9.64 2.21 -8.31
N ILE A 75 -9.44 3.36 -9.01
CA ILE A 75 -9.20 3.40 -10.44
C ILE A 75 -7.91 2.68 -10.82
N ALA A 76 -6.83 2.92 -10.08
CA ALA A 76 -5.56 2.25 -10.30
C ALA A 76 -5.67 0.73 -10.07
N ALA A 77 -6.36 0.33 -9.01
CA ALA A 77 -6.58 -1.07 -8.69
C ALA A 77 -7.41 -1.78 -9.78
N GLU A 78 -8.45 -1.15 -10.31
CA GLU A 78 -9.26 -1.71 -11.39
C GLU A 78 -8.45 -1.91 -12.68
N ILE A 79 -7.60 -0.95 -13.04
CA ILE A 79 -6.69 -1.08 -14.20
C ILE A 79 -5.79 -2.30 -14.04
N VAL A 80 -5.20 -2.51 -12.87
CA VAL A 80 -4.29 -3.63 -12.62
C VAL A 80 -5.04 -4.95 -12.55
N ALA A 81 -6.20 -5.02 -11.89
CA ALA A 81 -7.02 -6.23 -11.82
C ALA A 81 -7.39 -6.79 -13.20
N ARG A 82 -7.52 -5.90 -14.21
CA ARG A 82 -7.84 -6.26 -15.60
C ARG A 82 -6.62 -6.43 -16.51
N SER A 83 -5.41 -6.24 -15.99
CA SER A 83 -4.18 -6.38 -16.76
C SER A 83 -3.80 -7.86 -16.93
N ALA A 84 -2.94 -8.14 -17.94
CA ALA A 84 -2.41 -9.48 -18.14
C ALA A 84 -1.58 -9.92 -16.91
N PRO A 85 -1.72 -11.19 -16.47
CA PRO A 85 -0.97 -11.71 -15.31
C PRO A 85 0.46 -12.15 -15.70
N ASP A 86 1.20 -11.28 -16.38
CA ASP A 86 2.54 -11.54 -16.91
C ASP A 86 3.66 -10.89 -16.08
N GLY A 87 3.29 -10.22 -14.96
CA GLY A 87 4.23 -9.54 -14.06
C GLY A 87 4.70 -8.17 -14.53
N TYR A 88 4.27 -7.68 -15.70
CA TYR A 88 4.70 -6.38 -16.23
C TYR A 88 3.77 -5.22 -15.87
N THR A 89 2.68 -5.48 -15.15
CA THR A 89 1.81 -4.44 -14.58
C THR A 89 1.59 -4.74 -13.10
N LEU A 90 2.04 -3.83 -12.24
CA LEU A 90 1.93 -3.94 -10.79
C LEU A 90 1.08 -2.78 -10.25
N LEU A 91 0.42 -3.00 -9.12
CA LEU A 91 -0.19 -1.94 -8.33
C LEU A 91 0.72 -1.59 -7.15
N LEU A 92 1.00 -0.32 -6.96
CA LEU A 92 1.40 0.18 -5.65
C LEU A 92 0.14 0.23 -4.78
N VAL A 93 -0.11 -0.85 -4.07
CA VAL A 93 -1.23 -0.91 -3.12
C VAL A 93 -0.85 -0.23 -1.81
N THR A 94 -1.85 0.42 -1.18
CA THR A 94 -1.65 1.16 0.07
C THR A 94 -2.80 0.91 1.03
N SER A 95 -2.63 1.30 2.31
CA SER A 95 -3.71 1.27 3.31
C SER A 95 -4.99 1.99 2.84
N THR A 96 -4.85 3.04 2.01
CA THR A 96 -6.01 3.77 1.46
C THR A 96 -6.90 2.88 0.60
N HIS A 97 -6.34 1.94 -0.17
CA HIS A 97 -7.14 1.00 -0.96
C HIS A 97 -8.03 0.12 -0.08
N MET A 98 -7.51 -0.33 1.09
CA MET A 98 -8.29 -1.15 2.04
C MET A 98 -9.45 -0.37 2.68
N MET A 99 -9.28 0.92 2.82
CA MET A 99 -10.33 1.83 3.30
C MET A 99 -11.35 2.13 2.21
N SER A 100 -10.89 2.52 1.03
CA SER A 100 -11.70 3.04 -0.07
C SER A 100 -12.71 2.04 -0.63
N VAL A 101 -12.41 0.74 -0.64
CA VAL A 101 -13.36 -0.30 -1.10
C VAL A 101 -14.64 -0.38 -0.26
N ASN A 102 -14.67 0.27 0.92
CA ASN A 102 -15.88 0.36 1.73
C ASN A 102 -16.79 1.54 1.35
N PHE A 103 -16.32 2.46 0.52
CA PHE A 103 -17.01 3.69 0.17
C PHE A 103 -17.30 3.82 -1.32
N PHE A 104 -16.48 3.21 -2.17
CA PHE A 104 -16.63 3.26 -3.61
C PHE A 104 -17.10 1.91 -4.13
N LYS A 105 -18.03 1.94 -5.11
CA LYS A 105 -18.42 0.73 -5.84
C LYS A 105 -17.25 0.31 -6.73
N VAL A 106 -16.67 -0.84 -6.46
CA VAL A 106 -15.56 -1.42 -7.22
C VAL A 106 -15.98 -2.68 -7.97
N SER A 107 -15.31 -3.00 -9.07
CA SER A 107 -15.58 -4.18 -9.91
C SER A 107 -14.59 -5.32 -9.66
N TYR A 108 -13.74 -5.21 -8.64
CA TYR A 108 -12.70 -6.16 -8.28
C TYR A 108 -12.79 -6.54 -6.79
N ASP A 109 -12.15 -7.63 -6.43
CA ASP A 109 -11.95 -8.08 -5.06
C ASP A 109 -10.45 -8.05 -4.72
N MET A 110 -10.07 -7.37 -3.64
CA MET A 110 -8.67 -7.16 -3.25
C MET A 110 -7.92 -8.45 -2.86
N VAL A 111 -8.64 -9.54 -2.58
CA VAL A 111 -8.05 -10.84 -2.21
C VAL A 111 -8.03 -11.79 -3.40
N ARG A 112 -9.14 -11.85 -4.16
CA ARG A 112 -9.32 -12.79 -5.25
C ARG A 112 -8.58 -12.39 -6.52
N ASP A 113 -8.60 -11.08 -6.86
CA ASP A 113 -8.19 -10.60 -8.18
C ASP A 113 -6.72 -10.12 -8.21
N PHE A 114 -5.98 -10.31 -7.10
CA PHE A 114 -4.57 -9.91 -7.00
C PHE A 114 -3.69 -10.99 -6.37
N ALA A 115 -2.43 -11.00 -6.78
CA ALA A 115 -1.36 -11.79 -6.21
C ALA A 115 -0.42 -10.88 -5.39
N PRO A 116 -0.36 -11.01 -4.06
CA PRO A 116 0.55 -10.23 -3.21
C PRO A 116 2.01 -10.54 -3.52
N ILE A 117 2.85 -9.49 -3.60
CA ILE A 117 4.30 -9.63 -3.80
C ILE A 117 5.01 -9.39 -2.47
N THR A 118 4.92 -8.17 -1.94
CA THR A 118 5.54 -7.81 -0.65
C THR A 118 4.97 -6.50 -0.12
N GLN A 119 4.87 -6.38 1.19
CA GLN A 119 4.76 -5.09 1.86
C GLN A 119 6.14 -4.44 1.86
N ILE A 120 6.24 -3.25 1.31
CA ILE A 120 7.52 -2.56 1.08
C ILE A 120 7.93 -1.76 2.30
N ALA A 121 7.03 -0.91 2.77
CA ALA A 121 7.30 0.00 3.88
C ALA A 121 6.01 0.42 4.59
N SER A 122 6.16 0.94 5.80
CA SER A 122 5.06 1.57 6.55
C SER A 122 5.51 2.84 7.25
N THR A 123 4.53 3.59 7.74
CA THR A 123 4.73 4.71 8.66
C THR A 123 3.52 4.82 9.59
N SER A 124 3.75 5.29 10.80
CA SER A 124 2.68 5.54 11.76
C SER A 124 1.95 6.85 11.48
N PHE A 125 0.78 7.03 12.10
CA PHE A 125 0.20 8.35 12.32
C PHE A 125 0.56 8.84 13.71
N VAL A 126 0.62 10.15 13.86
CA VAL A 126 0.75 10.83 15.15
C VAL A 126 -0.62 11.38 15.55
N LEU A 127 -1.08 11.03 16.73
CA LEU A 127 -2.17 11.79 17.37
C LEU A 127 -1.60 13.14 17.77
N ALA A 128 -1.94 14.16 17.01
CA ALA A 128 -1.47 15.52 17.20
C ALA A 128 -2.60 16.44 17.66
N VAL A 129 -2.26 17.42 18.51
CA VAL A 129 -3.19 18.45 19.00
C VAL A 129 -2.60 19.84 18.78
N HIS A 130 -3.48 20.84 18.70
CA HIS A 130 -3.05 22.23 18.72
C HIS A 130 -2.38 22.58 20.06
N PRO A 131 -1.26 23.34 20.08
CA PRO A 131 -0.50 23.60 21.30
C PRO A 131 -1.29 24.31 22.41
N SER A 132 -2.32 25.10 22.07
CA SER A 132 -3.17 25.77 23.07
C SER A 132 -4.17 24.84 23.77
N LEU A 133 -4.37 23.61 23.26
CA LEU A 133 -5.26 22.66 23.92
C LEU A 133 -4.68 22.28 25.30
N PRO A 134 -5.45 22.37 26.39
CA PRO A 134 -4.99 22.02 27.74
C PRO A 134 -4.96 20.50 27.95
N ALA A 135 -4.29 19.78 27.01
CA ALA A 135 -4.03 18.36 27.05
C ALA A 135 -2.59 18.11 26.56
N LYS A 136 -1.75 17.59 27.46
CA LYS A 136 -0.34 17.26 27.19
C LYS A 136 -0.10 15.76 27.08
N SER A 137 -1.14 14.96 27.25
CA SER A 137 -1.10 13.49 27.14
C SER A 137 -2.42 12.97 26.57
N VAL A 138 -2.40 11.74 26.06
CA VAL A 138 -3.61 11.05 25.57
C VAL A 138 -4.64 10.90 26.69
N LYS A 139 -4.21 10.60 27.91
CA LYS A 139 -5.09 10.50 29.08
C LYS A 139 -5.81 11.84 29.37
N GLU A 140 -5.09 12.96 29.28
CA GLU A 140 -5.68 14.29 29.47
C GLU A 140 -6.62 14.67 28.34
N LEU A 141 -6.29 14.32 27.09
CA LEU A 141 -7.17 14.52 25.93
C LEU A 141 -8.48 13.75 26.10
N ILE A 142 -8.42 12.46 26.46
CA ILE A 142 -9.61 11.63 26.70
C ILE A 142 -10.45 12.22 27.87
N ARG A 143 -9.81 12.64 28.96
CA ARG A 143 -10.50 13.27 30.08
C ARG A 143 -11.21 14.54 29.65
N LEU A 144 -10.53 15.43 28.91
CA LEU A 144 -11.10 16.69 28.42
C LEU A 144 -12.31 16.44 27.48
N ALA A 145 -12.17 15.48 26.56
CA ALA A 145 -13.24 15.10 25.64
C ALA A 145 -14.47 14.53 26.36
N ARG A 146 -14.27 13.77 27.45
CA ARG A 146 -15.37 13.27 28.30
C ARG A 146 -16.04 14.34 29.13
N GLN A 147 -15.29 15.36 29.60
CA GLN A 147 -15.83 16.51 30.35
C GLN A 147 -16.63 17.44 29.46
N LYS A 148 -16.32 17.54 28.18
CA LYS A 148 -16.95 18.39 27.19
C LYS A 148 -17.34 17.62 25.93
N PRO A 149 -18.36 16.75 26.00
CA PRO A 149 -18.77 15.93 24.86
C PRO A 149 -19.15 16.79 23.65
N GLY A 150 -18.62 16.51 22.49
CA GLY A 150 -18.89 17.25 21.25
C GLY A 150 -18.21 18.61 21.12
N ALA A 151 -17.38 19.03 22.11
CA ALA A 151 -16.70 20.33 22.06
C ALA A 151 -15.32 20.26 21.35
N LEU A 152 -14.76 19.07 21.17
CA LEU A 152 -13.48 18.91 20.48
C LEU A 152 -13.71 18.45 19.04
N ASN A 153 -13.11 19.19 18.11
CA ASN A 153 -13.14 18.87 16.68
C ASN A 153 -11.86 18.15 16.27
N TYR A 154 -12.00 17.14 15.41
CA TYR A 154 -10.84 16.52 14.75
C TYR A 154 -10.90 16.73 13.25
N GLY A 155 -9.74 17.06 12.65
CA GLY A 155 -9.60 17.32 11.23
C GLY A 155 -9.26 16.05 10.42
N SER A 156 -9.65 16.03 9.15
CA SER A 156 -9.24 15.01 8.19
C SER A 156 -9.18 15.57 6.77
N GLY A 157 -8.53 14.85 5.86
CA GLY A 157 -8.51 15.17 4.42
C GLY A 157 -9.79 14.73 3.68
N GLY A 158 -10.94 14.74 4.37
CA GLY A 158 -12.25 14.39 3.83
C GLY A 158 -12.85 13.13 4.43
N SER A 159 -14.16 12.95 4.18
CA SER A 159 -14.89 11.75 4.59
C SER A 159 -14.29 10.48 3.96
N GLY A 160 -14.11 9.40 4.76
CA GLY A 160 -13.49 8.16 4.31
C GLY A 160 -11.96 8.20 4.21
N SER A 161 -11.32 9.35 4.45
CA SER A 161 -9.85 9.43 4.48
C SER A 161 -9.25 8.67 5.69
N PRO A 162 -7.96 8.29 5.65
CA PRO A 162 -7.31 7.62 6.78
C PRO A 162 -7.47 8.37 8.11
N ALA A 163 -7.23 9.67 8.13
CA ALA A 163 -7.36 10.46 9.35
C ALA A 163 -8.80 10.48 9.92
N HIS A 164 -9.83 10.45 9.04
CA HIS A 164 -11.22 10.30 9.47
C HIS A 164 -11.45 8.95 10.12
N LEU A 165 -11.13 7.84 9.44
CA LEU A 165 -11.40 6.50 9.94
C LEU A 165 -10.59 6.15 11.20
N ILE A 166 -9.36 6.65 11.31
CA ILE A 166 -8.56 6.52 12.54
C ILE A 166 -9.19 7.34 13.69
N GLY A 167 -9.72 8.52 13.38
CA GLY A 167 -10.50 9.32 14.34
C GLY A 167 -11.73 8.58 14.85
N GLU A 168 -12.49 7.93 13.95
CA GLU A 168 -13.65 7.13 14.31
C GLU A 168 -13.25 5.88 15.13
N MET A 169 -12.16 5.24 14.78
CA MET A 169 -11.60 4.13 15.56
C MET A 169 -11.26 4.61 16.99
N PHE A 170 -10.61 5.76 17.12
CA PHE A 170 -10.28 6.36 18.43
C PHE A 170 -11.54 6.70 19.24
N ARG A 171 -12.57 7.25 18.60
CA ARG A 171 -13.87 7.49 19.25
C ARG A 171 -14.49 6.19 19.77
N GLY A 172 -14.48 5.14 18.95
CA GLY A 172 -15.01 3.83 19.32
C GLY A 172 -14.27 3.20 20.49
N ASP A 173 -12.93 3.21 20.46
CA ASP A 173 -12.11 2.56 21.47
C ASP A 173 -12.06 3.30 22.80
N THR A 174 -12.21 4.62 22.78
CA THR A 174 -12.14 5.47 23.99
C THR A 174 -13.50 5.92 24.53
N GLY A 175 -14.57 5.76 23.74
CA GLY A 175 -15.92 6.21 24.10
C GLY A 175 -16.07 7.73 24.20
N VAL A 176 -15.19 8.50 23.56
CA VAL A 176 -15.26 9.97 23.55
C VAL A 176 -16.15 10.48 22.42
N ASN A 177 -16.85 11.61 22.66
CA ASN A 177 -17.62 12.29 21.63
C ASN A 177 -16.77 13.44 21.03
N LEU A 178 -16.31 13.26 19.79
CA LEU A 178 -15.55 14.21 18.98
C LEU A 178 -16.35 14.56 17.73
N VAL A 179 -16.20 15.78 17.22
CA VAL A 179 -16.85 16.23 15.99
C VAL A 179 -15.85 16.15 14.83
N HIS A 180 -16.22 15.45 13.77
CA HIS A 180 -15.42 15.38 12.55
C HIS A 180 -15.57 16.63 11.71
N VAL A 181 -14.44 17.22 11.28
CA VAL A 181 -14.37 18.36 10.35
C VAL A 181 -13.60 17.92 9.11
N PRO A 182 -14.29 17.63 8.00
CA PRO A 182 -13.63 17.26 6.74
C PRO A 182 -13.09 18.49 6.02
N TYR A 183 -11.83 18.41 5.56
CA TYR A 183 -11.21 19.36 4.65
C TYR A 183 -11.08 18.72 3.26
N LYS A 184 -10.84 19.53 2.23
CA LYS A 184 -10.65 19.03 0.86
C LYS A 184 -9.35 18.24 0.69
N THR A 185 -8.32 18.62 1.45
CA THR A 185 -7.00 17.99 1.40
C THR A 185 -6.42 17.79 2.80
N VAL A 186 -5.47 16.84 2.93
CA VAL A 186 -4.72 16.65 4.18
C VAL A 186 -3.92 17.90 4.56
N ALA A 187 -3.36 18.62 3.57
CA ALA A 187 -2.59 19.84 3.80
C ALA A 187 -3.46 20.95 4.43
N GLU A 188 -4.70 21.13 3.94
CA GLU A 188 -5.65 22.07 4.52
C GLU A 188 -6.02 21.67 5.95
N ALA A 189 -6.25 20.37 6.21
CA ALA A 189 -6.56 19.86 7.55
C ALA A 189 -5.41 20.12 8.54
N VAL A 190 -4.16 19.89 8.12
CA VAL A 190 -2.98 20.20 8.93
C VAL A 190 -2.88 21.70 9.21
N THR A 191 -3.18 22.56 8.21
CA THR A 191 -3.26 24.01 8.40
C THR A 191 -4.36 24.37 9.39
N GLY A 192 -5.54 23.74 9.31
CA GLY A 192 -6.63 23.88 10.28
C GLY A 192 -6.24 23.49 11.71
N LEU A 193 -5.43 22.42 11.86
CA LEU A 193 -4.87 22.02 13.15
C LEU A 193 -3.87 23.07 13.67
N MET A 194 -2.94 23.54 12.84
CA MET A 194 -1.95 24.55 13.21
C MET A 194 -2.57 25.90 13.59
N SER A 195 -3.71 26.27 13.00
CA SER A 195 -4.44 27.49 13.30
C SER A 195 -5.45 27.37 14.46
N GLY A 196 -5.64 26.14 15.01
CA GLY A 196 -6.59 25.88 16.09
C GLY A 196 -8.05 25.78 15.66
N GLN A 197 -8.36 25.78 14.36
CA GLN A 197 -9.72 25.57 13.85
C GLN A 197 -10.25 24.17 14.24
N VAL A 198 -9.36 23.17 14.25
CA VAL A 198 -9.62 21.88 14.87
C VAL A 198 -8.60 21.62 15.97
N GLN A 199 -9.02 20.91 17.02
CA GLN A 199 -8.21 20.71 18.22
C GLN A 199 -7.26 19.54 18.09
N MET A 200 -7.58 18.55 17.26
CA MET A 200 -6.76 17.35 17.07
C MET A 200 -6.86 16.78 15.65
N MET A 201 -5.91 15.95 15.30
CA MET A 201 -5.87 15.24 14.06
C MET A 201 -4.94 14.02 14.16
N PHE A 202 -5.22 12.96 13.44
CA PHE A 202 -4.26 11.88 13.15
C PHE A 202 -3.48 12.25 11.89
N VAL A 203 -2.25 12.71 12.07
CA VAL A 203 -1.37 13.18 10.99
C VAL A 203 -0.34 12.11 10.68
N VAL A 204 -0.17 11.74 9.42
CA VAL A 204 0.90 10.81 9.04
C VAL A 204 2.27 11.35 9.50
N SER A 205 3.12 10.49 10.07
CA SER A 205 4.37 10.93 10.72
C SER A 205 5.23 11.81 9.83
N THR A 206 5.30 11.51 8.53
CA THR A 206 6.04 12.29 7.54
C THR A 206 5.62 13.77 7.47
N ALA A 207 4.33 14.05 7.67
CA ALA A 207 3.79 15.41 7.71
C ALA A 207 3.79 16.01 9.12
N ALA A 208 3.69 15.18 10.16
CA ALA A 208 3.64 15.62 11.55
C ALA A 208 5.01 16.10 12.07
N VAL A 209 6.09 15.38 11.76
CA VAL A 209 7.44 15.61 12.32
C VAL A 209 7.91 17.05 12.13
N PRO A 210 7.91 17.63 10.92
CA PRO A 210 8.35 19.03 10.73
C PRO A 210 7.53 20.03 11.55
N GLN A 211 6.23 19.76 11.73
CA GLN A 211 5.34 20.68 12.49
C GLN A 211 5.53 20.55 13.99
N ILE A 212 5.84 19.34 14.48
CA ILE A 212 6.17 19.09 15.89
C ILE A 212 7.50 19.77 16.22
N GLN A 213 8.52 19.60 15.39
CA GLN A 213 9.83 20.23 15.58
C GLN A 213 9.76 21.77 15.55
N ALA A 214 8.86 22.32 14.71
CA ALA A 214 8.59 23.76 14.67
C ALA A 214 7.68 24.26 15.79
N GLY A 215 7.20 23.39 16.71
CA GLY A 215 6.30 23.73 17.79
C GLY A 215 4.89 24.15 17.34
N ARG A 216 4.52 23.92 16.08
CA ARG A 216 3.22 24.31 15.52
C ARG A 216 2.08 23.37 15.90
N ILE A 217 2.42 22.10 16.17
CA ILE A 217 1.49 21.10 16.72
C ILE A 217 2.21 20.34 17.84
N ARG A 218 1.44 19.70 18.73
CA ARG A 218 1.97 18.80 19.77
C ARG A 218 1.59 17.37 19.46
N GLY A 219 2.58 16.47 19.30
CA GLY A 219 2.38 15.02 19.24
C GLY A 219 2.09 14.46 20.63
N LEU A 220 1.09 13.60 20.75
CA LEU A 220 0.75 12.93 22.00
C LEU A 220 1.12 11.44 22.00
N GLY A 221 1.19 10.80 20.83
CA GLY A 221 1.55 9.40 20.69
C GLY A 221 1.41 8.96 19.25
N VAL A 222 1.96 7.76 18.92
CA VAL A 222 1.92 7.14 17.60
C VAL A 222 0.92 5.99 17.55
N THR A 223 0.39 5.72 16.36
CA THR A 223 -0.64 4.71 16.14
C THR A 223 -0.10 3.32 15.77
N SER A 224 1.21 3.16 15.67
CA SER A 224 1.86 1.86 15.47
C SER A 224 1.96 1.09 16.78
N MET A 225 2.05 -0.25 16.70
CA MET A 225 2.24 -1.10 17.89
C MET A 225 3.63 -0.98 18.51
N GLN A 226 4.60 -0.48 17.75
CA GLN A 226 5.93 -0.17 18.21
C GLN A 226 6.20 1.32 18.04
N ARG A 227 7.09 1.88 18.87
CA ARG A 227 7.53 3.27 18.72
C ARG A 227 8.19 3.47 17.37
N SER A 228 7.86 4.55 16.71
CA SER A 228 8.44 4.87 15.41
C SER A 228 9.83 5.48 15.56
N PRO A 229 10.85 5.00 14.83
CA PRO A 229 12.17 5.61 14.83
C PRO A 229 12.19 7.04 14.29
N VAL A 230 11.12 7.45 13.58
CA VAL A 230 10.96 8.81 13.05
C VAL A 230 10.60 9.81 14.16
N VAL A 231 9.90 9.35 15.20
CA VAL A 231 9.50 10.13 16.39
C VAL A 231 9.73 9.29 17.67
N PRO A 232 10.97 8.93 18.01
CA PRO A 232 11.27 7.95 19.05
C PRO A 232 10.78 8.37 20.44
N ASP A 233 10.65 9.67 20.68
CA ASP A 233 10.20 10.23 21.95
C ASP A 233 8.69 10.06 22.17
N LEU A 234 7.90 9.78 21.10
CA LEU A 234 6.48 9.58 21.23
C LEU A 234 6.18 8.11 21.56
N PRO A 235 5.47 7.84 22.69
CA PRO A 235 5.00 6.50 23.00
C PRO A 235 3.88 6.08 22.05
N THR A 236 3.61 4.76 21.98
CA THR A 236 2.47 4.24 21.22
C THR A 236 1.15 4.51 21.95
N LEU A 237 0.03 4.57 21.23
CA LEU A 237 -1.28 4.70 21.86
C LEU A 237 -1.60 3.48 22.74
N ASP A 238 -1.08 2.28 22.39
CA ASP A 238 -1.20 1.09 23.22
C ASP A 238 -0.49 1.25 24.57
N GLU A 239 0.76 1.75 24.60
CA GLU A 239 1.50 2.10 25.81
C GLU A 239 0.74 3.13 26.68
N LEU A 240 0.00 4.04 26.04
CA LEU A 240 -0.76 5.10 26.70
C LEU A 240 -2.16 4.66 27.15
N GLY A 241 -2.48 3.37 27.00
CA GLY A 241 -3.71 2.76 27.52
C GLY A 241 -4.86 2.68 26.53
N VAL A 242 -4.70 3.11 25.28
CA VAL A 242 -5.64 2.80 24.20
C VAL A 242 -5.24 1.47 23.59
N ARG A 243 -5.68 0.39 24.23
CA ARG A 243 -5.18 -0.97 23.99
C ARG A 243 -5.44 -1.48 22.57
N LYS A 244 -4.42 -2.09 21.97
CA LYS A 244 -4.45 -2.68 20.62
C LYS A 244 -4.84 -1.68 19.52
N PHE A 245 -4.60 -0.39 19.78
CA PHE A 245 -4.84 0.65 18.79
C PHE A 245 -3.73 0.63 17.75
N GLU A 246 -4.03 0.15 16.58
CA GLU A 246 -3.07 0.06 15.48
C GLU A 246 -3.66 0.60 14.18
N ALA A 247 -3.01 1.61 13.63
CA ALA A 247 -3.27 2.14 12.30
C ALA A 247 -1.98 2.65 11.68
N THR A 248 -1.60 2.10 10.53
CA THR A 248 -0.40 2.51 9.80
C THR A 248 -0.75 2.88 8.36
N ALA A 249 -0.04 3.86 7.81
CA ALA A 249 0.03 4.02 6.37
C ALA A 249 1.11 3.06 5.86
N TRP A 250 0.79 2.25 4.89
CA TRP A 250 1.70 1.25 4.34
C TRP A 250 1.62 1.17 2.83
N TYR A 251 2.67 0.65 2.23
CA TYR A 251 2.88 0.52 0.79
C TYR A 251 3.34 -0.90 0.47
N GLY A 252 2.83 -1.45 -0.61
CA GLY A 252 3.24 -2.77 -1.10
C GLY A 252 3.04 -2.92 -2.59
N PHE A 253 3.64 -3.95 -3.16
CA PHE A 253 3.37 -4.35 -4.54
C PHE A 253 2.46 -5.57 -4.59
N ILE A 254 1.47 -5.49 -5.48
CA ILE A 254 0.63 -6.62 -5.87
C ILE A 254 0.55 -6.68 -7.40
N ALA A 255 0.38 -7.88 -7.94
CA ALA A 255 0.19 -8.16 -9.36
C ALA A 255 -1.25 -8.64 -9.62
N PRO A 256 -1.72 -8.72 -10.88
CA PRO A 256 -2.97 -9.40 -11.20
C PRO A 256 -2.98 -10.85 -10.71
N ALA A 257 -4.14 -11.36 -10.30
CA ALA A 257 -4.31 -12.78 -9.98
C ALA A 257 -3.91 -13.66 -11.18
N GLY A 258 -3.33 -14.84 -10.89
CA GLY A 258 -2.82 -15.74 -11.93
C GLY A 258 -1.42 -15.40 -12.44
N THR A 259 -0.77 -14.34 -11.93
CA THR A 259 0.66 -14.11 -12.21
C THR A 259 1.47 -15.33 -11.76
N PRO A 260 2.33 -15.92 -12.62
CA PRO A 260 3.10 -17.11 -12.28
C PRO A 260 3.92 -16.95 -11.00
N GLN A 261 3.89 -17.95 -10.14
CA GLN A 261 4.57 -17.90 -8.82
C GLN A 261 6.07 -17.59 -8.95
N ALA A 262 6.73 -18.09 -10.00
CA ALA A 262 8.13 -17.79 -10.26
C ALA A 262 8.41 -16.30 -10.48
N ILE A 263 7.47 -15.58 -11.13
CA ILE A 263 7.55 -14.13 -11.34
C ILE A 263 7.30 -13.40 -10.01
N VAL A 264 6.28 -13.81 -9.25
CA VAL A 264 5.98 -13.23 -7.93
C VAL A 264 7.19 -13.37 -7.00
N THR A 265 7.80 -14.56 -6.96
CA THR A 265 9.00 -14.82 -6.15
C THR A 265 10.17 -13.96 -6.60
N ARG A 266 10.43 -13.85 -7.90
CA ARG A 266 11.52 -13.03 -8.42
C ARG A 266 11.34 -11.54 -8.11
N LEU A 267 10.11 -11.01 -8.24
CA LEU A 267 9.78 -9.63 -7.84
C LEU A 267 9.95 -9.41 -6.34
N HIS A 268 9.47 -10.35 -5.53
CA HIS A 268 9.61 -10.31 -4.07
C HIS A 268 11.09 -10.28 -3.65
N ASP A 269 11.89 -11.20 -4.18
CA ASP A 269 13.30 -11.36 -3.79
C ASP A 269 14.10 -10.11 -4.15
N GLU A 270 13.87 -9.56 -5.34
CA GLU A 270 14.51 -8.32 -5.78
C GLU A 270 14.15 -7.15 -4.86
N VAL A 271 12.86 -6.90 -4.64
CA VAL A 271 12.43 -5.80 -3.75
C VAL A 271 13.02 -5.98 -2.35
N ARG A 272 13.04 -7.20 -1.84
CA ARG A 272 13.60 -7.51 -0.52
C ARG A 272 15.12 -7.28 -0.45
N GLN A 273 15.86 -7.60 -1.51
CA GLN A 273 17.29 -7.30 -1.60
C GLN A 273 17.55 -5.80 -1.62
N VAL A 274 16.83 -5.07 -2.45
CA VAL A 274 16.94 -3.62 -2.56
C VAL A 274 16.61 -2.93 -1.23
N LEU A 275 15.59 -3.39 -0.51
CA LEU A 275 15.21 -2.83 0.81
C LEU A 275 16.28 -3.00 1.89
N LYS A 276 17.22 -3.95 1.76
CA LYS A 276 18.32 -4.16 2.70
C LYS A 276 19.51 -3.23 2.48
N LEU A 277 19.56 -2.54 1.35
CA LEU A 277 20.66 -1.63 1.03
C LEU A 277 20.60 -0.41 1.94
N PRO A 278 21.72 -0.02 2.61
CA PRO A 278 21.76 1.09 3.54
C PRO A 278 21.28 2.42 2.92
N GLU A 279 21.63 2.69 1.67
CA GLU A 279 21.21 3.90 0.95
C GLU A 279 19.70 3.93 0.70
N ILE A 280 19.06 2.78 0.43
CA ILE A 280 17.61 2.68 0.22
C ILE A 280 16.88 2.84 1.57
N THR A 281 17.37 2.14 2.61
CA THR A 281 16.85 2.26 3.97
C THR A 281 16.91 3.71 4.45
N GLN A 282 18.06 4.40 4.24
CA GLN A 282 18.21 5.80 4.61
C GLN A 282 17.27 6.73 3.81
N ARG A 283 17.10 6.50 2.52
CA ARG A 283 16.17 7.29 1.69
C ARG A 283 14.72 7.12 2.12
N LEU A 284 14.30 5.90 2.47
CA LEU A 284 12.98 5.64 3.03
C LEU A 284 12.83 6.31 4.39
N ALA A 285 13.82 6.20 5.28
CA ALA A 285 13.83 6.84 6.59
C ALA A 285 13.72 8.38 6.48
N ASN A 286 14.39 9.01 5.51
CA ASN A 286 14.29 10.45 5.26
C ASN A 286 12.85 10.87 4.83
N LEU A 287 12.06 9.93 4.30
CA LEU A 287 10.64 10.11 4.04
C LEU A 287 9.76 9.69 5.23
N GLY A 288 10.36 9.30 6.37
CA GLY A 288 9.62 8.80 7.53
C GLY A 288 9.00 7.42 7.32
N LEU A 289 9.56 6.63 6.41
CA LEU A 289 9.09 5.28 6.08
C LEU A 289 10.03 4.25 6.67
N GLU A 290 9.46 3.21 7.27
CA GLU A 290 10.15 2.06 7.83
C GLU A 290 10.08 0.91 6.83
N PRO A 291 11.23 0.38 6.31
CA PRO A 291 11.23 -0.74 5.38
C PRO A 291 10.75 -2.03 6.08
N ILE A 292 9.99 -2.86 5.35
CA ILE A 292 9.42 -4.12 5.87
C ILE A 292 9.95 -5.33 5.09
N GLY A 293 9.64 -5.45 3.81
CA GLY A 293 10.06 -6.59 2.98
C GLY A 293 9.44 -7.92 3.43
N SER A 294 8.13 -7.94 3.70
CA SER A 294 7.41 -9.14 4.14
C SER A 294 7.38 -10.22 3.06
N SER A 295 7.19 -11.49 3.45
CA SER A 295 6.87 -12.55 2.48
C SER A 295 5.53 -12.28 1.78
N SER A 296 5.35 -12.83 0.57
CA SER A 296 4.10 -12.70 -0.18
C SER A 296 2.90 -13.28 0.58
N GLN A 297 3.10 -14.41 1.29
CA GLN A 297 2.06 -15.02 2.13
C GLN A 297 1.67 -14.09 3.30
N ALA A 298 2.66 -13.61 4.06
CA ALA A 298 2.40 -12.71 5.20
C ALA A 298 1.70 -11.42 4.74
N PHE A 299 2.08 -10.89 3.57
CA PHE A 299 1.43 -9.72 3.01
C PHE A 299 -0.01 -9.99 2.59
N GLY A 300 -0.30 -11.15 2.02
CA GLY A 300 -1.66 -11.56 1.69
C GLY A 300 -2.57 -11.69 2.92
N GLU A 301 -2.06 -12.27 4.01
CA GLU A 301 -2.77 -12.36 5.29
C GLU A 301 -2.99 -10.98 5.91
N PHE A 302 -1.99 -10.11 5.84
CA PHE A 302 -2.09 -8.73 6.29
C PHE A 302 -3.16 -7.94 5.53
N ILE A 303 -3.23 -8.04 4.19
CA ILE A 303 -4.27 -7.41 3.37
C ILE A 303 -5.67 -7.87 3.82
N LYS A 304 -5.87 -9.18 4.06
CA LYS A 304 -7.16 -9.72 4.54
C LYS A 304 -7.54 -9.13 5.89
N ALA A 305 -6.59 -9.06 6.83
CA ALA A 305 -6.82 -8.49 8.15
C ALA A 305 -7.16 -7.00 8.09
N GLU A 306 -6.44 -6.23 7.27
CA GLU A 306 -6.69 -4.80 7.04
C GLU A 306 -8.08 -4.57 6.43
N LEU A 307 -8.48 -5.34 5.41
CA LEU A 307 -9.83 -5.25 4.83
C LEU A 307 -10.92 -5.47 5.88
N ALA A 308 -10.78 -6.52 6.70
CA ALA A 308 -11.75 -6.83 7.75
C ALA A 308 -11.83 -5.72 8.82
N LYS A 309 -10.67 -5.20 9.26
CA LYS A 309 -10.55 -4.10 10.21
C LYS A 309 -11.26 -2.85 9.70
N TRP A 310 -10.91 -2.37 8.51
CA TRP A 310 -11.45 -1.15 7.96
C TRP A 310 -12.92 -1.27 7.55
N ALA A 311 -13.38 -2.45 7.13
CA ALA A 311 -14.80 -2.69 6.90
C ALA A 311 -15.64 -2.58 8.19
N LYS A 312 -15.12 -3.05 9.33
CA LYS A 312 -15.77 -2.89 10.63
C LYS A 312 -15.85 -1.42 11.03
N ILE A 313 -14.73 -0.68 10.92
CA ILE A 313 -14.65 0.74 11.28
C ILE A 313 -15.54 1.59 10.37
N ALA A 314 -15.52 1.35 9.06
CA ALA A 314 -16.37 2.08 8.11
C ALA A 314 -17.86 1.92 8.43
N ARG A 315 -18.31 0.71 8.77
CA ARG A 315 -19.71 0.46 9.19
C ARG A 315 -20.08 1.17 10.48
N SER A 316 -19.19 1.16 11.48
CA SER A 316 -19.48 1.80 12.79
C SER A 316 -19.37 3.32 12.77
N SER A 317 -18.58 3.88 11.84
CA SER A 317 -18.40 5.34 11.71
C SER A 317 -19.62 6.07 11.16
N GLY A 318 -20.50 5.36 10.45
CA GLY A 318 -21.58 5.99 9.67
C GLY A 318 -21.08 6.89 8.54
N ALA A 319 -19.78 6.86 8.24
CA ALA A 319 -19.18 7.65 7.18
C ALA A 319 -19.79 7.31 5.82
N LYS A 320 -20.15 8.37 5.08
CA LYS A 320 -20.55 8.27 3.67
C LYS A 320 -19.60 9.15 2.88
N VAL A 321 -19.20 8.68 1.70
CA VAL A 321 -18.53 9.52 0.70
C VAL A 321 -19.63 10.12 -0.17
N GLU A 322 -19.67 11.44 -0.25
CA GLU A 322 -20.56 12.21 -1.12
C GLU A 322 -20.07 12.16 -2.57
#